data_13c00dc2df29ab6ac085526af29ed0f4
#
_entry.id   13c00dc2df29ab6ac085526af29ed0f4
#
_cell.length_a   1.000
_cell.length_b   1.000
_cell.length_c   1.000
_cell.angle_alpha   90.00
_cell.angle_beta   90.00
_cell.angle_gamma   90.00
#
_symmetry.space_group_name_H-M   'P 1'
#
loop_
_entity.id
_entity.type
_entity.pdbx_description
1 polymer ?
#
loop_
_entity_poly.entity_id
_entity_poly.type
_entity_poly.pdbx_seq_one_letter_code
_entity_poly.pdbx_strand_id
1 'polypeptide(L)'
;MKNIYFDNAATTRIDSNVLESMNSVLCETYGNPSSTHSFGRESRSIIENVRKSISKELNISPSELFFTSGGTESDNTVLISAVRDLDVKRIITTKIEHHAVLNVVKFLNKKYSVEIEYLVLNKNAQIDNDLHC
;
A
#
# COMPACT_ATOMS: atom_id res chain seq x y z
N MET A 1 8.72 -7.89 -35.80
CA MET A 1 9.57 -7.21 -34.79
C MET A 1 9.07 -7.61 -33.40
N LYS A 2 9.96 -7.96 -32.45
CA LYS A 2 9.55 -8.14 -31.05
C LYS A 2 9.38 -6.75 -30.42
N ASN A 3 8.18 -6.47 -29.90
CA ASN A 3 7.97 -5.26 -29.12
C ASN A 3 8.72 -5.38 -27.81
N ILE A 4 9.49 -4.34 -27.45
CA ILE A 4 10.23 -4.27 -26.18
C ILE A 4 9.51 -3.27 -25.30
N TYR A 5 9.17 -3.70 -24.06
CA TYR A 5 8.51 -2.85 -23.07
C TYR A 5 9.53 -2.45 -22.00
N PHE A 6 9.75 -1.15 -21.81
CA PHE A 6 10.74 -0.60 -20.88
C PHE A 6 10.13 0.17 -19.68
N ASP A 7 8.82 0.13 -19.53
CA ASP A 7 8.13 0.85 -18.44
C ASP A 7 7.67 -0.09 -17.31
N ASN A 8 8.53 -1.02 -16.93
CA ASN A 8 8.21 -2.00 -15.87
C ASN A 8 8.09 -1.36 -14.47
N ALA A 9 8.60 -0.15 -14.29
CA ALA A 9 8.39 0.60 -13.07
C ALA A 9 6.93 1.05 -12.88
N ALA A 10 6.21 1.29 -13.98
CA ALA A 10 4.79 1.65 -13.93
C ALA A 10 3.88 0.41 -13.89
N THR A 11 4.13 -0.58 -14.75
CA THR A 11 3.31 -1.80 -14.84
C THR A 11 4.14 -3.01 -15.25
N THR A 12 3.68 -4.20 -14.89
CA THR A 12 4.24 -5.47 -15.32
C THR A 12 3.13 -6.36 -15.88
N ARG A 13 3.52 -7.30 -16.75
CA ARG A 13 2.59 -8.32 -17.23
C ARG A 13 2.16 -9.22 -16.07
N ILE A 14 0.86 -9.53 -16.00
CA ILE A 14 0.34 -10.49 -15.03
C ILE A 14 0.88 -11.89 -15.37
N ASP A 15 1.35 -12.60 -14.35
CA ASP A 15 1.74 -14.00 -14.47
C ASP A 15 0.53 -14.87 -14.86
N SER A 16 0.76 -15.90 -15.69
CA SER A 16 -0.32 -16.77 -16.20
C SER A 16 -1.06 -17.49 -15.07
N ASN A 17 -0.34 -17.99 -14.05
CA ASN A 17 -0.96 -18.71 -12.94
C ASN A 17 -1.82 -17.76 -12.08
N VAL A 18 -1.38 -16.50 -11.93
CA VAL A 18 -2.17 -15.44 -11.27
C VAL A 18 -3.44 -15.16 -12.05
N LEU A 19 -3.33 -15.03 -13.38
CA LEU A 19 -4.50 -14.78 -14.24
C LEU A 19 -5.51 -15.93 -14.18
N GLU A 20 -5.06 -17.18 -14.20
CA GLU A 20 -5.91 -18.37 -14.06
C GLU A 20 -6.62 -18.36 -12.70
N SER A 21 -5.92 -18.11 -11.61
CA SER A 21 -6.49 -18.01 -10.27
C SER A 21 -7.53 -16.89 -10.17
N MET A 22 -7.25 -15.72 -10.76
CA MET A 22 -8.20 -14.60 -10.81
C MET A 22 -9.47 -14.98 -11.58
N ASN A 23 -9.34 -15.62 -12.74
CA ASN A 23 -10.47 -16.04 -13.55
C ASN A 23 -11.36 -17.05 -12.80
N SER A 24 -10.78 -18.07 -12.14
CA SER A 24 -11.52 -19.02 -11.33
C SER A 24 -12.32 -18.32 -10.23
N VAL A 25 -11.68 -17.46 -9.44
CA VAL A 25 -12.37 -16.73 -8.37
C VAL A 25 -13.47 -15.81 -8.91
N LEU A 26 -13.22 -15.08 -9.99
CA LEU A 26 -14.21 -14.16 -10.58
C LEU A 26 -15.42 -14.89 -11.16
N CYS A 27 -15.22 -16.09 -11.71
CA CYS A 27 -16.31 -16.88 -12.31
C CYS A 27 -17.11 -17.70 -11.27
N GLU A 28 -16.44 -18.20 -10.24
CA GLU A 28 -17.02 -19.21 -9.34
C GLU A 28 -17.37 -18.65 -7.97
N THR A 29 -16.66 -17.62 -7.49
CA THR A 29 -16.80 -17.08 -6.13
C THR A 29 -17.25 -15.63 -6.14
N TYR A 30 -18.51 -15.39 -6.42
CA TYR A 30 -19.11 -14.05 -6.55
C TYR A 30 -19.89 -13.58 -5.31
N GLY A 31 -19.87 -14.35 -4.22
CA GLY A 31 -20.59 -14.02 -2.99
C GLY A 31 -19.97 -12.82 -2.26
N ASN A 32 -20.84 -11.98 -1.67
CA ASN A 32 -20.34 -10.91 -0.80
C ASN A 32 -19.72 -11.50 0.48
N PRO A 33 -18.42 -11.24 0.78
CA PRO A 33 -17.74 -11.78 1.96
C PRO A 33 -18.36 -11.39 3.30
N SER A 34 -19.18 -10.33 3.33
CA SER A 34 -19.91 -9.89 4.53
C SER A 34 -21.20 -10.65 4.78
N SER A 35 -21.69 -11.44 3.79
CA SER A 35 -22.93 -12.19 3.92
C SER A 35 -22.76 -13.45 4.76
N THR A 36 -23.81 -13.84 5.47
CA THR A 36 -23.83 -15.00 6.38
C THR A 36 -24.16 -16.33 5.70
N HIS A 37 -24.67 -16.31 4.48
CA HIS A 37 -24.99 -17.51 3.69
C HIS A 37 -23.73 -18.18 3.10
N SER A 38 -23.87 -19.37 2.52
CA SER A 38 -22.76 -20.21 2.02
C SER A 38 -21.82 -19.46 1.05
N PHE A 39 -22.37 -18.76 0.05
CA PHE A 39 -21.57 -18.02 -0.93
C PHE A 39 -20.72 -16.91 -0.30
N GLY A 40 -21.25 -16.19 0.70
CA GLY A 40 -20.47 -15.18 1.42
C GLY A 40 -19.38 -15.80 2.28
N ARG A 41 -19.66 -16.93 2.94
CA ARG A 41 -18.64 -17.65 3.73
C ARG A 41 -17.52 -18.19 2.85
N GLU A 42 -17.81 -18.67 1.66
CA GLU A 42 -16.84 -19.14 0.70
C GLU A 42 -15.89 -18.01 0.26
N SER A 43 -16.43 -16.87 -0.18
CA SER A 43 -15.63 -15.68 -0.53
C SER A 43 -14.77 -15.21 0.64
N ARG A 44 -15.33 -15.16 1.85
CA ARG A 44 -14.56 -14.80 3.07
C ARG A 44 -13.45 -15.79 3.34
N SER A 45 -13.68 -17.08 3.17
CA SER A 45 -12.68 -18.12 3.40
C SER A 45 -11.46 -17.94 2.50
N ILE A 46 -11.66 -17.61 1.23
CA ILE A 46 -10.58 -17.33 0.28
C ILE A 46 -9.72 -16.14 0.78
N ILE A 47 -10.37 -15.02 1.11
CA ILE A 47 -9.68 -13.82 1.60
C ILE A 47 -8.86 -14.12 2.87
N GLU A 48 -9.46 -14.82 3.84
CA GLU A 48 -8.79 -15.12 5.10
C GLU A 48 -7.67 -16.16 4.94
N ASN A 49 -7.78 -17.09 4.02
CA ASN A 49 -6.70 -18.04 3.71
C ASN A 49 -5.50 -17.32 3.09
N VAL A 50 -5.74 -16.39 2.14
CA VAL A 50 -4.68 -15.57 1.55
C VAL A 50 -4.04 -14.68 2.63
N ARG A 51 -4.84 -14.04 3.49
CA ARG A 51 -4.35 -13.25 4.62
C ARG A 51 -3.40 -14.05 5.51
N LYS A 52 -3.80 -15.26 5.91
CA LYS A 52 -2.99 -16.17 6.73
C LYS A 52 -1.69 -16.57 6.03
N SER A 53 -1.75 -16.88 4.72
CA SER A 53 -0.56 -17.25 3.95
C SER A 53 0.46 -16.11 3.90
N ILE A 54 0.02 -14.90 3.55
CA ILE A 54 0.91 -13.72 3.48
C ILE A 54 1.46 -13.39 4.87
N SER A 55 0.63 -13.40 5.91
CA SER A 55 1.07 -13.10 7.28
C SER A 55 2.12 -14.09 7.77
N LYS A 56 2.00 -15.36 7.40
CA LYS A 56 2.99 -16.40 7.73
C LYS A 56 4.35 -16.10 7.08
N GLU A 57 4.36 -15.73 5.78
CA GLU A 57 5.60 -15.38 5.06
C GLU A 57 6.27 -14.12 5.65
N LEU A 58 5.47 -13.16 6.10
CA LEU A 58 5.97 -11.93 6.72
C LEU A 58 6.29 -12.08 8.22
N ASN A 59 5.98 -13.25 8.82
CA ASN A 59 6.13 -13.50 10.26
C ASN A 59 5.38 -12.48 11.13
N ILE A 60 4.13 -12.16 10.76
CA ILE A 60 3.23 -11.25 11.48
C ILE A 60 1.91 -11.94 11.79
N SER A 61 1.10 -11.33 12.66
CA SER A 61 -0.27 -11.78 12.92
C SER A 61 -1.18 -11.46 11.71
N PRO A 62 -2.15 -12.33 11.36
CA PRO A 62 -3.15 -12.00 10.33
C PRO A 62 -3.94 -10.72 10.60
N SER A 63 -4.07 -10.30 11.87
CA SER A 63 -4.72 -9.04 12.26
C SER A 63 -3.91 -7.79 11.93
N GLU A 64 -2.62 -7.92 11.63
CA GLU A 64 -1.72 -6.83 11.24
C GLU A 64 -1.67 -6.61 9.73
N LEU A 65 -2.32 -7.49 8.94
CA LEU A 65 -2.36 -7.39 7.48
C LEU A 65 -3.69 -6.80 7.00
N PHE A 66 -3.62 -5.71 6.26
CA PHE A 66 -4.78 -5.03 5.68
C PHE A 66 -4.66 -5.01 4.15
N PHE A 67 -5.71 -5.44 3.46
CA PHE A 67 -5.82 -5.30 2.01
C PHE A 67 -6.35 -3.92 1.66
N THR A 68 -5.70 -3.26 0.72
CA THR A 68 -6.08 -1.95 0.18
C THR A 68 -6.22 -2.02 -1.33
N SER A 69 -6.82 -1.00 -1.94
CA SER A 69 -6.95 -0.91 -3.39
C SER A 69 -5.62 -0.62 -4.11
N GLY A 70 -4.57 -0.24 -3.37
CA GLY A 70 -3.25 0.04 -3.91
C GLY A 70 -2.39 0.89 -2.98
N GLY A 71 -1.15 1.18 -3.39
CA GLY A 71 -0.17 1.92 -2.59
C GLY A 71 -0.67 3.28 -2.13
N THR A 72 -1.40 4.01 -2.97
CA THR A 72 -1.95 5.32 -2.59
C THR A 72 -2.89 5.24 -1.38
N GLU A 73 -3.77 4.24 -1.32
CA GLU A 73 -4.64 4.04 -0.15
C GLU A 73 -3.82 3.62 1.07
N SER A 74 -2.83 2.75 0.90
CA SER A 74 -1.96 2.32 1.99
C SER A 74 -1.20 3.49 2.60
N ASP A 75 -0.50 4.29 1.77
CA ASP A 75 0.26 5.46 2.22
C ASP A 75 -0.62 6.49 2.93
N ASN A 76 -1.79 6.79 2.35
CA ASN A 76 -2.73 7.73 2.96
C ASN A 76 -3.27 7.20 4.30
N THR A 77 -3.61 5.92 4.37
CA THR A 77 -4.12 5.30 5.61
C THR A 77 -3.10 5.39 6.73
N VAL A 78 -1.84 5.00 6.46
CA VAL A 78 -0.76 5.04 7.46
C VAL A 78 -0.51 6.47 7.92
N LEU A 79 -0.31 7.41 7.01
CA LEU A 79 0.04 8.79 7.35
C LEU A 79 -1.10 9.53 8.08
N ILE A 80 -2.33 9.35 7.63
CA ILE A 80 -3.50 9.97 8.27
C ILE A 80 -3.70 9.39 9.67
N SER A 81 -3.63 8.07 9.83
CA SER A 81 -3.80 7.42 11.13
C SER A 81 -2.68 7.78 12.10
N ALA A 82 -1.42 7.86 11.63
CA ALA A 82 -0.30 8.29 12.47
C ALA A 82 -0.53 9.67 13.08
N VAL A 83 -1.03 10.61 12.29
CA VAL A 83 -1.29 11.98 12.77
C VAL A 83 -2.57 12.06 13.58
N ARG A 84 -3.68 11.49 13.09
CA ARG A 84 -5.01 11.64 13.69
C ARG A 84 -5.18 10.78 14.95
N ASP A 85 -4.70 9.54 14.89
CA ASP A 85 -5.00 8.52 15.91
C ASP A 85 -3.84 8.30 16.88
N LEU A 86 -2.59 8.50 16.43
CA LEU A 86 -1.37 8.33 17.24
C LEU A 86 -0.71 9.66 17.63
N ASP A 87 -1.32 10.79 17.28
CA ASP A 87 -0.88 12.14 17.65
C ASP A 87 0.56 12.49 17.19
N VAL A 88 1.01 11.95 16.08
CA VAL A 88 2.31 12.28 15.49
C VAL A 88 2.36 13.75 15.11
N LYS A 89 3.38 14.47 15.59
CA LYS A 89 3.53 15.92 15.41
C LYS A 89 4.51 16.32 14.32
N ARG A 90 5.37 15.40 13.90
CA ARG A 90 6.41 15.65 12.90
C ARG A 90 6.53 14.50 11.93
N ILE A 91 6.62 14.82 10.64
CA ILE A 91 6.85 13.85 9.56
C ILE A 91 8.15 14.25 8.86
N ILE A 92 9.07 13.30 8.74
CA ILE A 92 10.32 13.46 7.99
C ILE A 92 10.13 12.72 6.66
N THR A 93 10.41 13.39 5.56
CA THR A 93 10.20 12.85 4.21
C THR A 93 11.18 13.45 3.20
N THR A 94 11.05 13.14 1.93
CA THR A 94 11.83 13.72 0.84
C THR A 94 10.94 14.44 -0.17
N LYS A 95 11.53 15.30 -1.01
CA LYS A 95 10.80 15.98 -2.09
C LYS A 95 10.60 15.10 -3.32
N ILE A 96 11.24 13.94 -3.38
CA ILE A 96 11.17 12.99 -4.50
C ILE A 96 10.20 11.82 -4.24
N GLU A 97 9.43 11.88 -3.17
CA GLU A 97 8.39 10.90 -2.89
C GLU A 97 7.30 10.87 -3.95
N HIS A 98 6.61 9.74 -4.04
CA HIS A 98 5.43 9.61 -4.89
C HIS A 98 4.34 10.61 -4.48
N HIS A 99 3.53 11.05 -5.44
CA HIS A 99 2.44 12.02 -5.20
C HIS A 99 1.45 11.56 -4.10
N ALA A 100 1.25 10.27 -3.92
CA ALA A 100 0.43 9.72 -2.84
C ALA A 100 0.92 10.19 -1.46
N VAL A 101 2.24 10.22 -1.24
CA VAL A 101 2.87 10.69 0.00
C VAL A 101 2.87 12.22 0.06
N LEU A 102 3.38 12.90 -0.98
CA LEU A 102 3.53 14.36 -0.97
C LEU A 102 2.20 15.11 -0.78
N ASN A 103 1.11 14.60 -1.39
CA ASN A 103 -0.19 15.25 -1.29
C ASN A 103 -0.80 15.08 0.11
N VAL A 104 -0.71 13.88 0.69
CA VAL A 104 -1.25 13.65 2.04
C VAL A 104 -0.44 14.39 3.10
N VAL A 105 0.88 14.47 2.96
CA VAL A 105 1.75 15.23 3.87
C VAL A 105 1.38 16.72 3.87
N LYS A 106 1.18 17.32 2.69
CA LYS A 106 0.70 18.72 2.57
C LYS A 106 -0.69 18.92 3.20
N PHE A 107 -1.60 17.97 2.99
CA PHE A 107 -2.93 17.98 3.60
C PHE A 107 -2.85 17.93 5.13
N LEU A 108 -2.02 17.04 5.68
CA LEU A 108 -1.84 16.88 7.12
C LEU A 108 -1.22 18.13 7.76
N ASN A 109 -0.23 18.74 7.14
CA ASN A 109 0.33 20.01 7.59
C ASN A 109 -0.75 21.10 7.66
N LYS A 110 -1.54 21.25 6.59
CA LYS A 110 -2.60 22.29 6.53
C LYS A 110 -3.72 22.03 7.56
N LYS A 111 -4.13 20.79 7.76
CA LYS A 111 -5.30 20.44 8.58
C LYS A 111 -4.97 20.27 10.05
N TYR A 112 -3.82 19.69 10.37
CA TYR A 112 -3.44 19.30 11.73
C TYR A 112 -2.20 20.04 12.24
N SER A 113 -1.64 20.97 11.46
CA SER A 113 -0.41 21.71 11.79
C SER A 113 0.79 20.82 12.11
N VAL A 114 0.87 19.64 11.45
CA VAL A 114 1.99 18.72 11.60
C VAL A 114 3.24 19.34 10.99
N GLU A 115 4.35 19.30 11.69
CA GLU A 115 5.64 19.75 11.17
C GLU A 115 6.10 18.80 10.06
N ILE A 116 6.51 19.36 8.92
CA ILE A 116 7.07 18.61 7.81
C ILE A 116 8.52 18.97 7.59
N GLU A 117 9.38 18.00 7.75
CA GLU A 117 10.80 18.13 7.47
C GLU A 117 11.14 17.39 6.18
N TYR A 118 11.75 18.11 5.25
CA TYR A 118 12.25 17.52 4.02
C TYR A 118 13.75 17.30 4.10
N LEU A 119 14.17 16.03 4.05
CA LEU A 119 15.57 15.68 4.00
C LEU A 119 16.24 16.26 2.76
N VAL A 120 17.46 16.75 2.92
CA VAL A 120 18.27 17.25 1.81
C VAL A 120 18.82 16.08 1.01
N LEU A 121 18.73 16.19 -0.29
CA LEU A 121 19.22 15.18 -1.22
C LEU A 121 20.43 15.73 -1.99
N ASN A 122 21.44 14.91 -2.17
CA ASN A 122 22.56 15.22 -3.05
C ASN A 122 22.13 15.11 -4.54
N LYS A 123 23.02 15.47 -5.46
CA LYS A 123 22.77 15.43 -6.92
C LYS A 123 22.44 14.04 -7.48
N ASN A 124 22.70 12.98 -6.73
CA ASN A 124 22.39 11.59 -7.09
C ASN A 124 21.08 11.10 -6.45
N ALA A 125 20.27 12.01 -5.88
CA ALA A 125 19.02 11.72 -5.16
C ALA A 125 19.21 10.80 -3.93
N GLN A 126 20.41 10.81 -3.32
CA GLN A 126 20.67 10.12 -2.07
C GLN A 126 20.54 11.10 -0.91
N ILE A 127 20.11 10.61 0.24
CA ILE A 127 20.05 11.41 1.46
C ILE A 127 21.47 11.86 1.83
N ASP A 128 21.64 13.14 2.03
CA ASP A 128 22.91 13.72 2.47
C ASP A 128 23.05 13.53 3.98
N ASN A 129 23.84 12.53 4.37
CA ASN A 129 24.03 12.17 5.77
C ASN A 129 24.85 13.20 6.56
N ASP A 130 25.53 14.15 5.89
CA ASP A 130 26.35 15.17 6.52
C ASP A 130 25.54 16.39 7.01
N LEU A 131 24.22 16.41 6.75
CA LEU A 131 23.32 17.51 7.11
C LEU A 131 22.34 17.17 8.25
N HIS A 132 22.63 16.18 9.07
CA HIS A 132 21.91 15.93 10.32
C HIS A 132 22.50 16.81 11.44
N CYS A 133 21.95 18.00 11.56
CA CYS A 133 22.07 18.83 12.77
C CYS A 133 20.71 19.16 13.28
#